data_01180375191ba27d3f8ac455ac4dc52d
#
_entry.id   01180375191ba27d3f8ac455ac4dc52d
#
_cell.length_a   1.000
_cell.length_b   1.000
_cell.length_c   1.000
_cell.angle_alpha   90.00
_cell.angle_beta   90.00
_cell.angle_gamma   90.00
#
_symmetry.space_group_name_H-M   'P 1'
#
loop_
_entity.id
_entity.type
_entity.pdbx_description
1 polymer ?
#
loop_
_entity_poly.entity_id
_entity_poly.type
_entity_poly.pdbx_seq_one_letter_code
_entity_poly.pdbx_strand_id
1 'polypeptide(L)'
;MSGTIKVKPEQLAAAIRKELESYSKASTEETKKLIRETAKVCKEEIQNASPVRTGKYRKGWSIKSLWEDNDSLREIVRNRSAWQLTHLLENGHAKKNGGRVQSYPHIKTAEERAIERLMNGVKAIYGAK
;
A
#
# COMPACT_ATOMS: atom_id res chain seq x y z
N MET A 1 26.00 12.46 -6.82
CA MET A 1 27.10 12.41 -5.88
C MET A 1 28.14 13.42 -6.19
N SER A 2 28.47 14.20 -5.24
CA SER A 2 29.47 15.22 -5.42
C SER A 2 30.80 14.71 -4.87
N GLY A 3 31.81 14.78 -5.61
CA GLY A 3 33.14 14.55 -5.14
C GLY A 3 33.74 13.21 -5.52
N THR A 4 35.02 13.19 -5.38
CA THR A 4 35.83 12.03 -5.70
C THR A 4 36.14 11.25 -4.43
N ILE A 5 35.94 9.96 -4.46
CA ILE A 5 36.30 9.09 -3.34
C ILE A 5 37.79 8.82 -3.45
N LYS A 6 38.54 9.22 -2.44
CA LYS A 6 39.99 8.95 -2.40
C LYS A 6 40.24 7.80 -1.49
N VAL A 7 40.42 6.61 -2.06
CA VAL A 7 40.73 5.39 -1.31
C VAL A 7 41.86 4.63 -1.99
N LYS A 8 42.53 3.81 -1.23
CA LYS A 8 43.54 2.92 -1.79
C LYS A 8 42.87 1.85 -2.64
N PRO A 9 43.50 1.33 -3.70
CA PRO A 9 42.91 0.31 -4.53
C PRO A 9 42.34 -0.88 -3.77
N GLU A 10 42.99 -1.31 -2.71
CA GLU A 10 42.54 -2.44 -1.90
C GLU A 10 41.28 -2.11 -1.04
N GLN A 11 40.94 -0.84 -0.93
CA GLN A 11 39.80 -0.38 -0.16
C GLN A 11 38.61 0.06 -1.03
N LEU A 12 38.83 0.13 -2.35
CA LEU A 12 37.83 0.67 -3.26
C LEU A 12 36.51 -0.10 -3.23
N ALA A 13 36.56 -1.41 -3.25
CA ALA A 13 35.37 -2.24 -3.23
C ALA A 13 34.56 -2.03 -1.95
N ALA A 14 35.23 -1.88 -0.81
CA ALA A 14 34.54 -1.61 0.44
C ALA A 14 33.89 -0.24 0.48
N ALA A 15 34.52 0.78 -0.08
CA ALA A 15 33.99 2.12 -0.15
C ALA A 15 32.74 2.17 -1.04
N ILE A 16 32.77 1.52 -2.19
CA ILE A 16 31.64 1.43 -3.11
C ILE A 16 30.46 0.72 -2.44
N ARG A 17 30.71 -0.40 -1.77
CA ARG A 17 29.68 -1.15 -1.04
C ARG A 17 29.00 -0.29 0.01
N LYS A 18 29.75 0.46 0.77
CA LYS A 18 29.22 1.34 1.82
C LYS A 18 28.29 2.42 1.24
N GLU A 19 28.69 3.03 0.12
CA GLU A 19 27.84 4.00 -0.57
C GLU A 19 26.53 3.42 -1.04
N LEU A 20 26.58 2.22 -1.65
CA LEU A 20 25.40 1.52 -2.14
C LEU A 20 24.46 1.13 -0.99
N GLU A 21 25.01 0.69 0.13
CA GLU A 21 24.20 0.34 1.31
C GLU A 21 23.48 1.56 1.86
N SER A 22 24.16 2.70 1.96
CA SER A 22 23.53 3.95 2.42
C SER A 22 22.40 4.38 1.51
N TYR A 23 22.60 4.34 0.21
CA TYR A 23 21.58 4.70 -0.77
C TYR A 23 20.37 3.75 -0.68
N SER A 24 20.63 2.46 -0.64
CA SER A 24 19.59 1.43 -0.57
C SER A 24 18.75 1.59 0.70
N LYS A 25 19.37 1.86 1.84
CA LYS A 25 18.67 2.05 3.10
C LYS A 25 17.74 3.26 3.05
N ALA A 26 18.22 4.38 2.53
CA ALA A 26 17.40 5.59 2.41
C ALA A 26 16.20 5.36 1.50
N SER A 27 16.40 4.71 0.36
CA SER A 27 15.32 4.39 -0.58
C SER A 27 14.31 3.43 0.03
N THR A 28 14.77 2.46 0.81
CA THR A 28 13.89 1.50 1.50
C THR A 28 12.98 2.21 2.51
N GLU A 29 13.51 3.12 3.30
CA GLU A 29 12.71 3.86 4.26
C GLU A 29 11.67 4.75 3.58
N GLU A 30 12.04 5.41 2.49
CA GLU A 30 11.10 6.20 1.70
C GLU A 30 9.99 5.32 1.09
N THR A 31 10.35 4.14 0.61
CA THR A 31 9.39 3.18 0.07
C THR A 31 8.41 2.71 1.13
N LYS A 32 8.90 2.39 2.33
CA LYS A 32 8.04 1.99 3.44
C LYS A 32 7.07 3.10 3.82
N LYS A 33 7.54 4.33 3.87
CA LYS A 33 6.70 5.48 4.14
C LYS A 33 5.61 5.62 3.09
N LEU A 34 5.97 5.47 1.82
CA LEU A 34 5.01 5.51 0.71
C LEU A 34 3.95 4.41 0.85
N ILE A 35 4.35 3.20 1.20
CA ILE A 35 3.42 2.08 1.41
C ILE A 35 2.43 2.41 2.53
N ARG A 36 2.91 2.94 3.66
CA ARG A 36 2.05 3.30 4.78
C ARG A 36 1.06 4.40 4.42
N GLU A 37 1.53 5.42 3.73
CA GLU A 37 0.67 6.54 3.29
C GLU A 37 -0.36 6.07 2.26
N THR A 38 0.05 5.23 1.32
CA THR A 38 -0.85 4.67 0.31
C THR A 38 -1.93 3.81 0.95
N ALA A 39 -1.56 2.96 1.90
CA ALA A 39 -2.52 2.13 2.62
C ALA A 39 -3.52 2.98 3.42
N LYS A 40 -3.04 4.03 4.06
CA LYS A 40 -3.89 4.94 4.83
C LYS A 40 -4.92 5.63 3.95
N VAL A 41 -4.50 6.19 2.82
CA VAL A 41 -5.41 6.87 1.90
C VAL A 41 -6.39 5.87 1.28
N CYS A 42 -5.93 4.70 0.90
CA CYS A 42 -6.78 3.64 0.37
C CYS A 42 -7.88 3.25 1.38
N LYS A 43 -7.49 3.02 2.62
CA LYS A 43 -8.44 2.71 3.70
C LYS A 43 -9.47 3.83 3.85
N GLU A 44 -9.04 5.07 3.87
CA GLU A 44 -9.94 6.22 4.02
C GLU A 44 -10.92 6.32 2.84
N GLU A 45 -10.45 6.12 1.62
CA GLU A 45 -11.31 6.15 0.44
C GLU A 45 -12.33 5.01 0.45
N ILE A 46 -11.93 3.80 0.81
CA ILE A 46 -12.85 2.67 0.92
C ILE A 46 -13.87 2.93 2.02
N GLN A 47 -13.40 3.43 3.16
CA GLN A 47 -14.25 3.72 4.30
C GLN A 47 -15.32 4.76 3.95
N ASN A 48 -14.92 5.84 3.31
CA ASN A 48 -15.82 6.91 2.91
C ASN A 48 -16.83 6.46 1.84
N ALA A 49 -16.45 5.53 0.98
CA ALA A 49 -17.31 5.00 -0.06
C ALA A 49 -18.16 3.81 0.38
N SER A 50 -17.94 3.30 1.59
CA SER A 50 -18.67 2.14 2.10
C SER A 50 -20.12 2.48 2.45
N PRO A 51 -21.06 1.55 2.26
CA PRO A 51 -22.44 1.77 2.68
C PRO A 51 -22.55 1.96 4.19
N VAL A 52 -23.52 2.76 4.63
CA VAL A 52 -23.65 3.23 6.02
C VAL A 52 -24.90 2.68 6.69
N ARG A 53 -25.29 1.46 6.40
CA ARG A 53 -26.54 0.90 6.92
C ARG A 53 -26.62 0.95 8.45
N THR A 54 -25.62 0.37 9.15
CA THR A 54 -25.54 0.40 10.62
C THR A 54 -24.30 1.16 11.10
N GLY A 55 -23.42 1.51 10.18
CA GLY A 55 -22.12 2.08 10.50
C GLY A 55 -21.06 1.06 10.88
N LYS A 56 -21.45 -0.17 11.24
CA LYS A 56 -20.52 -1.20 11.67
C LYS A 56 -19.54 -1.59 10.58
N TYR A 57 -20.02 -1.82 9.36
CA TYR A 57 -19.18 -2.18 8.24
C TYR A 57 -18.20 -1.03 7.91
N ARG A 58 -18.73 0.18 7.80
CA ARG A 58 -17.92 1.36 7.49
C ARG A 58 -16.82 1.58 8.51
N LYS A 59 -17.13 1.47 9.79
CA LYS A 59 -16.17 1.66 10.88
C LYS A 59 -15.16 0.53 11.00
N GLY A 60 -15.46 -0.62 10.41
CA GLY A 60 -14.61 -1.80 10.52
C GLY A 60 -13.35 -1.77 9.64
N TRP A 61 -13.24 -0.82 8.74
CA TRP A 61 -12.05 -0.72 7.89
C TRP A 61 -10.82 -0.34 8.71
N SER A 62 -9.76 -1.11 8.54
CA SER A 62 -8.51 -0.93 9.27
C SER A 62 -7.32 -1.40 8.47
N ILE A 63 -6.14 -1.00 8.90
CA ILE A 63 -4.88 -1.42 8.30
C ILE A 63 -4.19 -2.36 9.28
N LYS A 64 -3.66 -3.47 8.78
CA LYS A 64 -2.83 -4.37 9.56
C LYS A 64 -1.48 -4.51 8.88
N SER A 65 -0.41 -4.33 9.65
CA SER A 65 0.94 -4.63 9.20
C SER A 65 1.14 -6.14 9.34
N LEU A 66 1.29 -6.84 8.23
CA LEU A 66 1.46 -8.30 8.21
C LEU A 66 2.91 -8.70 8.39
N TRP A 67 3.81 -7.87 7.91
CA TRP A 67 5.22 -8.21 7.84
C TRP A 67 6.05 -6.94 7.72
N GLU A 68 7.11 -6.86 8.49
CA GLU A 68 8.11 -5.80 8.31
C GLU A 68 9.47 -6.33 8.74
N ASP A 69 10.48 -6.10 7.90
CA ASP A 69 11.88 -6.31 8.26
C ASP A 69 12.69 -5.13 7.72
N ASN A 70 14.02 -5.25 7.70
CA ASN A 70 14.88 -4.15 7.26
C ASN A 70 14.64 -3.73 5.80
N ASP A 71 14.21 -4.66 4.96
CA ASP A 71 14.12 -4.47 3.53
C ASP A 71 12.70 -4.49 2.98
N SER A 72 11.72 -4.85 3.77
CA SER A 72 10.36 -5.01 3.27
C SER A 72 9.29 -4.64 4.28
N LEU A 73 8.13 -4.28 3.74
CA LEU A 73 6.93 -3.97 4.51
C LEU A 73 5.72 -4.47 3.73
N ARG A 74 4.85 -5.19 4.43
CA ARG A 74 3.59 -5.62 3.85
C ARG A 74 2.44 -5.20 4.75
N GLU A 75 1.54 -4.41 4.19
CA GLU A 75 0.35 -3.95 4.87
C GLU A 75 -0.90 -4.42 4.15
N ILE A 76 -1.96 -4.64 4.89
CA ILE A 76 -3.25 -5.01 4.33
C ILE A 76 -4.33 -4.07 4.86
N VAL A 77 -5.21 -3.65 3.95
CA VAL A 77 -6.43 -2.91 4.29
C VAL A 77 -7.55 -3.93 4.35
N ARG A 78 -8.23 -4.04 5.49
CA ARG A 78 -9.26 -5.06 5.69
C ARG A 78 -10.42 -4.54 6.52
N ASN A 79 -11.55 -5.23 6.43
CA ASN A 79 -12.68 -4.95 7.30
C ASN A 79 -12.65 -5.93 8.48
N ARG A 80 -12.49 -5.42 9.68
CA ARG A 80 -12.39 -6.22 10.91
C ARG A 80 -13.74 -6.74 11.39
N SER A 81 -14.79 -5.96 11.15
CA SER A 81 -16.10 -6.21 11.76
C SER A 81 -16.98 -7.13 10.93
N ALA A 82 -16.93 -7.00 9.61
CA ALA A 82 -17.85 -7.66 8.69
C ALA A 82 -17.19 -7.99 7.36
N TRP A 83 -16.01 -8.60 7.42
CA TRP A 83 -15.23 -8.95 6.22
C TRP A 83 -16.01 -9.83 5.24
N GLN A 84 -16.96 -10.63 5.74
CA GLN A 84 -17.77 -11.50 4.91
C GLN A 84 -18.66 -10.74 3.94
N LEU A 85 -19.02 -9.50 4.27
CA LEU A 85 -19.87 -8.67 3.44
C LEU A 85 -19.13 -8.06 2.25
N THR A 86 -17.80 -8.04 2.29
CA THR A 86 -16.98 -7.34 1.31
C THR A 86 -17.26 -7.79 -0.11
N HIS A 87 -17.22 -9.11 -0.37
CA HIS A 87 -17.50 -9.65 -1.70
C HIS A 87 -18.94 -9.39 -2.14
N LEU A 88 -19.87 -9.59 -1.22
CA LEU A 88 -21.28 -9.47 -1.53
C LEU A 88 -21.64 -8.03 -1.91
N LEU A 89 -21.08 -7.08 -1.20
CA LEU A 89 -21.31 -5.66 -1.48
C LEU A 89 -20.63 -5.22 -2.77
N GLU A 90 -19.39 -5.63 -2.95
CA GLU A 90 -18.60 -5.19 -4.11
C GLU A 90 -19.17 -5.73 -5.42
N ASN A 91 -19.55 -7.00 -5.45
CA ASN A 91 -19.94 -7.70 -6.67
C ASN A 91 -21.45 -7.97 -6.78
N GLY A 92 -22.21 -7.70 -5.72
CA GLY A 92 -23.60 -8.14 -5.65
C GLY A 92 -23.67 -9.63 -5.44
N HIS A 93 -24.88 -10.17 -5.32
CA HIS A 93 -25.07 -11.62 -5.14
C HIS A 93 -26.49 -12.04 -5.50
N ALA A 94 -26.67 -13.34 -5.78
CA ALA A 94 -27.96 -13.89 -6.07
C ALA A 94 -28.82 -13.96 -4.80
N LYS A 95 -30.10 -13.60 -4.93
CA LYS A 95 -31.06 -13.73 -3.84
C LYS A 95 -31.55 -15.18 -3.74
N LYS A 96 -31.85 -15.60 -2.51
CA LYS A 96 -32.35 -16.95 -2.22
C LYS A 96 -33.62 -17.29 -3.00
N ASN A 97 -34.52 -16.33 -3.18
CA ASN A 97 -35.83 -16.51 -3.84
C ASN A 97 -35.85 -15.97 -5.27
N GLY A 98 -34.73 -15.91 -5.94
CA GLY A 98 -34.60 -15.38 -7.29
C GLY A 98 -34.22 -13.90 -7.33
N GLY A 99 -33.69 -13.45 -8.46
CA GLY A 99 -33.18 -12.12 -8.61
C GLY A 99 -31.80 -11.95 -8.02
N ARG A 100 -31.33 -10.71 -8.04
CA ARG A 100 -29.98 -10.37 -7.59
C ARG A 100 -29.98 -9.11 -6.72
N VAL A 101 -29.15 -9.12 -5.69
CA VAL A 101 -28.83 -7.90 -4.95
C VAL A 101 -27.81 -7.14 -5.78
N GLN A 102 -28.09 -5.85 -6.02
CA GLN A 102 -27.23 -4.98 -6.80
C GLN A 102 -25.89 -4.80 -6.10
N SER A 103 -24.82 -4.70 -6.90
CA SER A 103 -23.50 -4.41 -6.38
C SER A 103 -23.42 -2.99 -5.82
N TYR A 104 -22.54 -2.82 -4.84
CA TYR A 104 -22.21 -1.51 -4.28
C TYR A 104 -20.70 -1.37 -4.32
N PRO A 105 -20.11 -1.03 -5.48
CA PRO A 105 -18.66 -0.94 -5.62
C PRO A 105 -18.11 0.17 -4.72
N HIS A 106 -17.15 -0.17 -3.90
CA HIS A 106 -16.49 0.78 -3.00
C HIS A 106 -15.01 0.49 -2.80
N ILE A 107 -14.54 -0.64 -3.32
CA ILE A 107 -13.15 -1.07 -3.16
C ILE A 107 -12.37 -0.85 -4.45
N LYS A 108 -12.93 -1.24 -5.58
CA LYS A 108 -12.23 -1.26 -6.87
C LYS A 108 -11.59 0.09 -7.23
N THR A 109 -12.34 1.17 -7.12
CA THR A 109 -11.85 2.51 -7.45
C THR A 109 -10.73 2.94 -6.51
N ALA A 110 -10.89 2.68 -5.21
CA ALA A 110 -9.86 2.99 -4.21
C ALA A 110 -8.60 2.19 -4.45
N GLU A 111 -8.74 0.91 -4.81
CA GLU A 111 -7.62 0.03 -5.14
C GLU A 111 -6.86 0.53 -6.36
N GLU A 112 -7.58 0.89 -7.43
CA GLU A 112 -6.97 1.43 -8.65
C GLU A 112 -6.19 2.71 -8.37
N ARG A 113 -6.76 3.60 -7.56
CA ARG A 113 -6.08 4.83 -7.15
C ARG A 113 -4.86 4.57 -6.29
N ALA A 114 -4.94 3.56 -5.42
CA ALA A 114 -3.81 3.16 -4.58
C ALA A 114 -2.66 2.63 -5.41
N ILE A 115 -2.96 1.79 -6.40
CA ILE A 115 -1.95 1.25 -7.33
C ILE A 115 -1.27 2.40 -8.08
N GLU A 116 -2.06 3.32 -8.62
CA GLU A 116 -1.53 4.46 -9.36
C GLU A 116 -0.64 5.35 -8.48
N ARG A 117 -1.10 5.65 -7.26
CA ARG A 117 -0.33 6.44 -6.30
C ARG A 117 0.98 5.76 -5.93
N LEU A 118 0.94 4.45 -5.69
CA LEU A 118 2.13 3.68 -5.36
C LEU A 118 3.12 3.66 -6.53
N MET A 119 2.64 3.41 -7.73
CA MET A 119 3.49 3.39 -8.93
C MET A 119 4.16 4.74 -9.16
N ASN A 120 3.41 5.83 -9.05
CA ASN A 120 3.96 7.17 -9.23
C ASN A 120 4.97 7.51 -8.14
N GLY A 121 4.68 7.11 -6.90
CA GLY A 121 5.59 7.31 -5.77
C GLY A 121 6.89 6.53 -5.92
N VAL A 122 6.82 5.29 -6.38
CA VAL A 122 8.02 4.47 -6.63
C VAL A 122 8.87 5.10 -7.72
N LYS A 123 8.26 5.57 -8.80
CA LYS A 123 9.00 6.27 -9.86
C LYS A 123 9.72 7.50 -9.32
N ALA A 124 9.08 8.25 -8.44
CA ALA A 124 9.69 9.44 -7.86
C ALA A 124 10.87 9.07 -6.95
N ILE A 125 10.75 8.02 -6.16
CA ILE A 125 11.81 7.58 -5.23
C ILE A 125 13.01 7.04 -6.00
N TYR A 126 12.78 6.19 -6.98
CA TYR A 126 13.85 5.49 -7.70
C TYR A 126 14.34 6.21 -8.94
N GLY A 127 14.01 7.50 -9.02
CA GLY A 127 14.70 8.39 -9.95
C GLY A 127 14.38 8.18 -11.40
N ALA A 128 13.13 8.01 -11.70
CA ALA A 128 12.69 8.17 -13.07
C ALA A 128 12.90 9.63 -13.45
N LYS A 129 14.11 9.96 -13.74
CA LYS A 129 14.48 11.32 -14.13
C LYS A 129 14.51 11.42 -15.63
#